data_0731f67879ca37a595edee637e17ecb0
#
_entry.id   0731f67879ca37a595edee637e17ecb0
#
_cell.length_a   1.000
_cell.length_b   1.000
_cell.length_c   1.000
_cell.angle_alpha   90.00
_cell.angle_beta   90.00
_cell.angle_gamma   90.00
#
_symmetry.space_group_name_H-M   'P 1'
#
loop_
_entity.id
_entity.type
_entity.pdbx_description
1 polymer ?
#
loop_
_entity_poly.entity_id
_entity_poly.type
_entity_poly.pdbx_seq_one_letter_code
_entity_poly.pdbx_strand_id
1 'polypeptide(L)'
;VDPESRGLCGIVAALRQLLRFAWLEAQCCVFAVAVFVGLAASAFVWAHLDLPVARYDALLIYVLVVQLVMLRSGLETRRELLVICGFHLVGLALEVFKTAVGSWSYPQPGVLRVGQVPLFS
;
A
#
# COMPACT_ATOMS: atom_id res chain seq x y z
N VAL A 1 -22.83 -26.03 36.02
CA VAL A 1 -21.68 -25.53 35.28
C VAL A 1 -20.86 -24.65 36.20
N ASP A 2 -19.62 -25.11 36.50
CA ASP A 2 -18.73 -24.41 37.39
C ASP A 2 -18.40 -22.98 36.94
N PRO A 3 -18.31 -22.02 37.85
CA PRO A 3 -17.99 -20.61 37.50
C PRO A 3 -16.59 -20.49 36.86
N GLU A 4 -15.64 -21.37 37.18
CA GLU A 4 -14.34 -21.43 36.53
C GLU A 4 -14.41 -21.80 35.06
N SER A 5 -15.27 -22.75 34.68
CA SER A 5 -15.45 -23.14 33.28
C SER A 5 -16.06 -22.02 32.41
N ARG A 6 -16.91 -21.18 33.01
CA ARG A 6 -17.47 -19.98 32.32
C ARG A 6 -16.40 -18.92 32.10
N GLY A 7 -15.53 -18.71 33.06
CA GLY A 7 -14.40 -17.77 32.92
C GLY A 7 -13.45 -18.21 31.83
N LEU A 8 -13.07 -19.46 31.81
CA LEU A 8 -12.15 -20.03 30.80
C LEU A 8 -12.74 -19.96 29.39
N CYS A 9 -14.03 -20.27 29.24
CA CYS A 9 -14.75 -20.17 27.97
C CYS A 9 -14.79 -18.72 27.44
N GLY A 10 -14.98 -17.74 28.33
CA GLY A 10 -14.95 -16.32 27.99
C GLY A 10 -13.57 -15.86 27.54
N ILE A 11 -12.51 -16.28 28.20
CA ILE A 11 -11.12 -15.96 27.83
C ILE A 11 -10.75 -16.55 26.47
N VAL A 12 -11.11 -17.82 26.23
CA VAL A 12 -10.88 -18.48 24.94
C VAL A 12 -11.64 -17.78 23.81
N ALA A 13 -12.89 -17.38 24.05
CA ALA A 13 -13.68 -16.64 23.07
C ALA A 13 -13.06 -15.27 22.75
N ALA A 14 -12.63 -14.53 23.77
CA ALA A 14 -11.97 -13.24 23.60
C ALA A 14 -10.63 -13.37 22.85
N LEU A 15 -9.83 -14.37 23.18
CA LEU A 15 -8.56 -14.64 22.50
C LEU A 15 -8.80 -14.97 21.02
N ARG A 16 -9.79 -15.79 20.71
CA ARG A 16 -10.14 -16.13 19.33
C ARG A 16 -10.61 -14.90 18.54
N GLN A 17 -11.40 -14.01 19.15
CA GLN A 17 -11.80 -12.75 18.55
C GLN A 17 -10.60 -11.84 18.28
N LEU A 18 -9.68 -11.74 19.24
CA LEU A 18 -8.47 -10.93 19.09
C LEU A 18 -7.58 -11.46 17.96
N LEU A 19 -7.37 -12.77 17.89
CA LEU A 19 -6.60 -13.39 16.82
C LEU A 19 -7.25 -13.19 15.44
N ARG A 20 -8.58 -13.31 15.36
CA ARG A 20 -9.31 -13.02 14.14
C ARG A 20 -9.18 -11.56 13.72
N PHE A 21 -9.29 -10.64 14.67
CA PHE A 21 -9.10 -9.22 14.42
C PHE A 21 -7.68 -8.93 13.92
N ALA A 22 -6.67 -9.45 14.61
CA ALA A 22 -5.27 -9.29 14.20
C ALA A 22 -5.00 -9.85 12.79
N TRP A 23 -5.62 -10.97 12.43
CA TRP A 23 -5.54 -11.54 11.10
C TRP A 23 -6.17 -10.64 10.02
N LEU A 24 -7.34 -10.07 10.30
CA LEU A 24 -8.01 -9.14 9.39
C LEU A 24 -7.19 -7.85 9.22
N GLU A 25 -6.63 -7.32 10.29
CA GLU A 25 -5.72 -6.16 10.23
C GLU A 25 -4.46 -6.46 9.43
N ALA A 26 -3.87 -7.65 9.61
CA ALA A 26 -2.72 -8.08 8.82
C ALA A 26 -3.05 -8.14 7.32
N GLN A 27 -4.23 -8.63 6.95
CA GLN A 27 -4.69 -8.62 5.55
C GLN A 27 -4.85 -7.21 4.99
N CYS A 28 -5.34 -6.25 5.78
CA CYS A 28 -5.43 -4.84 5.38
C CYS A 28 -4.04 -4.21 5.15
N CYS A 29 -3.02 -4.69 5.86
CA CYS A 29 -1.65 -4.19 5.72
C CYS A 29 -0.86 -4.80 4.57
N VAL A 30 -1.35 -5.84 3.90
CA VAL A 30 -0.60 -6.56 2.83
C VAL A 30 -0.17 -5.60 1.72
N PHE A 31 -1.04 -4.72 1.26
CA PHE A 31 -0.72 -3.75 0.23
C PHE A 31 0.42 -2.80 0.68
N ALA A 32 0.31 -2.24 1.88
CA ALA A 32 1.33 -1.35 2.43
C ALA A 32 2.69 -2.05 2.55
N VAL A 33 2.72 -3.27 3.07
CA VAL A 33 3.95 -4.07 3.17
C VAL A 33 4.53 -4.34 1.79
N ALA A 34 3.71 -4.71 0.81
CA ALA A 34 4.15 -4.93 -0.57
C ALA A 34 4.76 -3.66 -1.19
N VAL A 35 4.15 -2.50 -0.97
CA VAL A 35 4.68 -1.20 -1.44
C VAL A 35 6.03 -0.89 -0.79
N PHE A 36 6.18 -1.06 0.53
CA PHE A 36 7.46 -0.85 1.22
C PHE A 36 8.55 -1.79 0.72
N VAL A 37 8.23 -3.06 0.50
CA VAL A 37 9.18 -4.03 -0.07
C VAL A 37 9.60 -3.59 -1.48
N GLY A 38 8.65 -3.17 -2.32
CA GLY A 38 8.94 -2.66 -3.66
C GLY A 38 9.82 -1.41 -3.64
N LEU A 39 9.56 -0.46 -2.73
CA LEU A 39 10.39 0.74 -2.56
C LEU A 39 11.82 0.38 -2.14
N ALA A 40 11.99 -0.49 -1.16
CA ALA A 40 13.30 -0.92 -0.68
C ALA A 40 14.07 -1.70 -1.77
N ALA A 41 13.42 -2.66 -2.42
CA ALA A 41 14.01 -3.43 -3.50
C ALA A 41 14.38 -2.55 -4.68
N SER A 42 13.54 -1.61 -5.09
CA SER A 42 13.85 -0.67 -6.18
C SER A 42 15.03 0.24 -5.83
N ALA A 43 15.12 0.71 -4.60
CA ALA A 43 16.25 1.51 -4.15
C ALA A 43 17.56 0.73 -4.27
N PHE A 44 17.57 -0.54 -3.88
CA PHE A 44 18.74 -1.41 -3.99
C PHE A 44 19.09 -1.72 -5.44
N VAL A 45 18.11 -2.11 -6.26
CA VAL A 45 18.31 -2.49 -7.67
C VAL A 45 18.86 -1.33 -8.49
N TRP A 46 18.26 -0.13 -8.39
CA TRP A 46 18.71 1.05 -9.13
C TRP A 46 20.02 1.65 -8.61
N ALA A 47 20.42 1.33 -7.38
CA ALA A 47 21.73 1.69 -6.87
C ALA A 47 22.87 0.83 -7.45
N HIS A 48 22.60 -0.37 -7.91
CA HIS A 48 23.60 -1.35 -8.37
C HIS A 48 23.50 -1.71 -9.84
N LEU A 49 22.37 -1.41 -10.51
CA LEU A 49 22.12 -1.76 -11.90
C LEU A 49 21.62 -0.54 -12.68
N ASP A 50 22.29 -0.23 -13.78
CA ASP A 50 21.83 0.78 -14.74
C ASP A 50 20.72 0.18 -15.61
N LEU A 51 19.47 0.37 -15.20
CA LEU A 51 18.31 -0.11 -15.94
C LEU A 51 17.77 0.99 -16.87
N PRO A 52 17.33 0.62 -18.11
CA PRO A 52 16.83 1.60 -19.09
C PRO A 52 15.45 2.19 -18.72
N VAL A 53 14.82 1.70 -17.65
CA VAL A 53 13.50 2.14 -17.19
C VAL A 53 13.63 3.04 -15.97
N ALA A 54 12.89 4.14 -15.94
CA ALA A 54 12.85 5.02 -14.79
C ALA A 54 12.28 4.30 -13.56
N ARG A 55 12.92 4.48 -12.40
CA ARG A 55 12.51 3.82 -11.15
C ARG A 55 11.06 4.09 -10.79
N TYR A 56 10.58 5.32 -10.95
CA TYR A 56 9.21 5.68 -10.59
C TYR A 56 8.16 5.03 -11.51
N ASP A 57 8.47 4.87 -12.79
CA ASP A 57 7.59 4.19 -13.74
C ASP A 57 7.51 2.69 -13.45
N ALA A 58 8.65 2.07 -13.10
CA ALA A 58 8.69 0.66 -12.67
C ALA A 58 7.92 0.44 -11.36
N LEU A 59 8.02 1.37 -10.40
CA LEU A 59 7.23 1.33 -9.17
C LEU A 59 5.73 1.47 -9.43
N LEU A 60 5.31 2.31 -10.38
CA LEU A 60 3.91 2.41 -10.79
C LEU A 60 3.39 1.08 -11.31
N ILE A 61 4.11 0.44 -12.23
CA ILE A 61 3.74 -0.87 -12.78
C ILE A 61 3.65 -1.91 -11.66
N TYR A 62 4.63 -1.93 -10.77
CA TYR A 62 4.65 -2.84 -9.62
C TYR A 62 3.41 -2.67 -8.73
N VAL A 63 3.08 -1.44 -8.34
CA VAL A 63 1.92 -1.12 -7.50
C VAL A 63 0.61 -1.52 -8.17
N LEU A 64 0.47 -1.27 -9.49
CA LEU A 64 -0.71 -1.67 -10.25
C LEU A 64 -0.86 -3.20 -10.34
N VAL A 65 0.24 -3.93 -10.48
CA VAL A 65 0.23 -5.40 -10.48
C VAL A 65 -0.17 -5.93 -9.10
N VAL A 66 0.41 -5.39 -8.03
CA VAL A 66 0.03 -5.77 -6.65
C VAL A 66 -1.46 -5.51 -6.41
N GLN A 67 -1.97 -4.35 -6.81
CA GLN A 67 -3.39 -4.00 -6.68
C GLN A 67 -4.29 -4.96 -7.46
N LEU A 68 -3.91 -5.32 -8.69
CA LEU A 68 -4.66 -6.29 -9.50
C LEU A 68 -4.68 -7.68 -8.85
N VAL A 69 -3.55 -8.13 -8.31
CA VAL A 69 -3.46 -9.42 -7.60
C VAL A 69 -4.35 -9.41 -6.36
N MET A 70 -4.34 -8.35 -5.57
CA MET A 70 -5.19 -8.22 -4.38
C MET A 70 -6.69 -8.24 -4.75
N LEU A 71 -7.06 -7.55 -5.81
CA LEU A 71 -8.44 -7.54 -6.30
C LEU A 71 -8.89 -8.93 -6.78
N ARG A 72 -8.04 -9.65 -7.50
CA ARG A 72 -8.35 -11.00 -8.02
C ARG A 72 -8.32 -12.08 -6.95
N SER A 73 -7.48 -11.94 -5.93
CA SER A 73 -7.42 -12.87 -4.80
C SER A 73 -8.57 -12.69 -3.80
N GLY A 74 -9.40 -11.65 -3.96
CA GLY A 74 -10.51 -11.37 -3.06
C GLY A 74 -10.10 -10.68 -1.75
N LEU A 75 -8.84 -10.24 -1.61
CA LEU A 75 -8.37 -9.43 -0.47
C LEU A 75 -8.98 -8.04 -0.47
N GLU A 76 -9.32 -7.52 -1.64
CA GLU A 76 -10.00 -6.24 -1.83
C GLU A 76 -11.23 -6.36 -2.72
N THR A 77 -12.25 -5.57 -2.42
CA THR A 77 -13.46 -5.44 -3.23
C THR A 77 -13.34 -4.27 -4.20
N ARG A 78 -14.17 -4.27 -5.26
CA ARG A 78 -14.24 -3.13 -6.19
C ARG A 78 -14.63 -1.83 -5.51
N ARG A 79 -15.43 -1.90 -4.45
CA ARG A 79 -15.86 -0.73 -3.68
C ARG A 79 -14.68 -0.12 -2.92
N GLU A 80 -13.87 -0.95 -2.28
CA GLU A 80 -12.64 -0.55 -1.60
C GLU A 80 -11.65 0.06 -2.60
N LEU A 81 -11.49 -0.55 -3.79
CA LEU A 81 -10.66 -0.01 -4.86
C LEU A 81 -11.10 1.40 -5.28
N LEU A 82 -12.40 1.66 -5.42
CA LEU A 82 -12.90 3.00 -5.76
C LEU A 82 -12.58 4.04 -4.68
N VAL A 83 -12.68 3.66 -3.41
CA VAL A 83 -12.30 4.51 -2.28
C VAL A 83 -10.81 4.80 -2.29
N ILE A 84 -9.98 3.78 -2.51
CA ILE A 84 -8.52 3.91 -2.62
C ILE A 84 -8.16 4.84 -3.78
N CYS A 85 -8.76 4.66 -4.96
CA CYS A 85 -8.55 5.56 -6.11
C CYS A 85 -8.94 7.00 -5.79
N GLY A 86 -10.04 7.23 -5.07
CA GLY A 86 -10.47 8.55 -4.63
C GLY A 86 -9.42 9.22 -3.74
N PHE A 87 -8.89 8.51 -2.76
CA PHE A 87 -7.81 9.01 -1.88
C PHE A 87 -6.51 9.28 -2.66
N HIS A 88 -6.17 8.44 -3.63
CA HIS A 88 -5.00 8.68 -4.48
C HIS A 88 -5.14 9.93 -5.33
N LEU A 89 -6.33 10.21 -5.88
CA LEU A 89 -6.59 11.44 -6.63
C LEU A 89 -6.44 12.69 -5.76
N VAL A 90 -6.97 12.66 -4.54
CA VAL A 90 -6.80 13.74 -3.57
C VAL A 90 -5.33 13.90 -3.17
N GLY A 91 -4.65 12.78 -2.88
CA GLY A 91 -3.23 12.76 -2.57
C GLY A 91 -2.38 13.35 -3.70
N LEU A 92 -2.63 12.94 -4.95
CA LEU A 92 -1.95 13.46 -6.13
C LEU A 92 -2.16 14.98 -6.29
N ALA A 93 -3.38 15.47 -6.09
CA ALA A 93 -3.67 16.90 -6.15
C ALA A 93 -2.87 17.69 -5.10
N LEU A 94 -2.79 17.17 -3.87
CA LEU A 94 -1.98 17.76 -2.80
C LEU A 94 -0.48 17.73 -3.11
N GLU A 95 0.02 16.62 -3.68
CA GLU A 95 1.42 16.50 -4.10
C GLU A 95 1.77 17.46 -5.22
N VAL A 96 0.91 17.61 -6.22
CA VAL A 96 1.08 18.61 -7.29
C VAL A 96 1.15 20.02 -6.71
N PHE A 97 0.27 20.34 -5.75
CA PHE A 97 0.31 21.63 -5.05
C PHE A 97 1.62 21.82 -4.29
N LYS A 98 2.05 20.83 -3.49
CA LYS A 98 3.29 20.90 -2.70
C LYS A 98 4.53 21.06 -3.58
N THR A 99 4.60 20.36 -4.71
CA THR A 99 5.72 20.51 -5.66
C THR A 99 5.69 21.86 -6.34
N ALA A 100 4.53 22.40 -6.66
CA ALA A 100 4.37 23.72 -7.27
C ALA A 100 4.83 24.84 -6.35
N VAL A 101 4.58 24.76 -5.03
CA VAL A 101 5.05 25.75 -4.05
C VAL A 101 6.48 25.47 -3.54
N GLY A 102 7.16 24.45 -4.05
CA GLY A 102 8.56 24.15 -3.73
C GLY A 102 8.81 23.52 -2.35
N SER A 103 7.76 23.05 -1.66
CA SER A 103 7.92 22.41 -0.34
C SER A 103 8.39 20.95 -0.42
N TRP A 104 8.30 20.34 -1.60
CA TRP A 104 8.68 18.97 -1.85
C TRP A 104 9.18 18.79 -3.30
N SER A 105 10.07 17.83 -3.54
CA SER A 105 10.56 17.53 -4.89
C SER A 105 10.88 16.05 -5.06
N TYR A 106 10.74 15.58 -6.29
CA TYR A 106 11.12 14.22 -6.70
C TYR A 106 12.41 14.29 -7.52
N PRO A 107 13.56 13.85 -6.98
CA PRO A 107 14.86 14.05 -7.62
C PRO A 107 15.12 13.14 -8.83
N GLN A 108 14.39 12.04 -8.96
CA GLN A 108 14.60 11.06 -10.03
C GLN A 108 13.70 11.32 -11.23
N PRO A 109 14.16 11.05 -12.47
CA PRO A 109 13.34 11.18 -13.67
C PRO A 109 12.26 10.09 -13.72
N GLY A 110 11.12 10.41 -14.31
CA GLY A 110 10.05 9.47 -14.62
C GLY A 110 9.26 9.99 -15.82
N VAL A 111 8.75 9.09 -16.66
CA VAL A 111 7.97 9.45 -17.85
C VAL A 111 6.50 9.66 -17.49
N LEU A 112 5.96 8.78 -16.64
CA LEU A 112 4.57 8.83 -16.18
C LEU A 112 4.43 9.73 -14.96
N ARG A 113 4.08 10.99 -15.19
CA ARG A 113 3.97 12.02 -14.15
C ARG A 113 2.89 13.06 -14.47
N VAL A 114 2.38 13.67 -13.42
CA VAL A 114 1.49 14.85 -13.51
C VAL A 114 2.28 16.06 -13.00
N GLY A 115 2.62 16.97 -13.89
CA GLY A 115 3.57 18.04 -13.58
C GLY A 115 4.93 17.46 -13.18
N GLN A 116 5.36 17.67 -11.94
CA GLN A 116 6.60 17.14 -11.39
C GLN A 116 6.40 15.90 -10.49
N VAL A 117 5.17 15.44 -10.33
CA VAL A 117 4.80 14.32 -9.44
C VAL A 117 4.70 13.02 -10.23
N PRO A 118 5.44 11.97 -9.87
CA PRO A 118 5.28 10.64 -10.46
C PRO A 118 3.91 10.05 -10.15
N LEU A 119 3.32 9.31 -11.08
CA LEU A 119 1.99 8.71 -10.88
C LEU A 119 1.95 7.59 -9.83
N PHE A 120 3.11 7.06 -9.43
CA PHE A 120 3.13 6.03 -8.40
C PHE A 120 2.91 6.56 -6.98
N SER A 121 3.09 7.87 -6.76
CA SER A 121 3.00 8.52 -5.43
C SER A 121 1.59 8.62 -4.84
#